data_1f4c6e4704819ab8163091fd81168311
#
_entry.id   1f4c6e4704819ab8163091fd81168311
#
_cell.length_a   1.000
_cell.length_b   1.000
_cell.length_c   1.000
_cell.angle_alpha   90.00
_cell.angle_beta   90.00
_cell.angle_gamma   90.00
#
_symmetry.space_group_name_H-M   'P 1'
#
loop_
_entity.id
_entity.type
_entity.pdbx_description
1 polymer ?
#
loop_
_entity_poly.entity_id
_entity_poly.type
_entity_poly.pdbx_seq_one_letter_code
_entity_poly.pdbx_strand_id
1 'polypeptide(L)'
;MNLSPLQKARYEYSPKLPGMLRNGIAEICVKEGNETQSVADQDKIKALFPNTYGKKEITFEKGANTSAAKKQVVGVILSGGQAPGGHNVITGLYDALKATDKNNELLGFKGGPDGLLNNDYVTFDDAFIDAYRNTGGFDIIGSGRTKLETKEQFALVAENAKKSGLTAIVIIGGDDSNTNAATLAEYMAANNTGIQVIGCPKTIDGDLKNEDIEASFGFDTATKTYSELIGNIERDANSAKKYWHFIKVMGRSASHVALECALETQPNICLIGEEVAAKKMSLAEITNYIADSVEKRGNNGENFGVAIIPEGIVEFVPEFSKLIAEINELLAGEATAKFNALPDWNAKYEFIKAGLTEESFKVFDILPQGIQQQLFLERDPHGNVQVSLIESEKLFSEMVKTELAKRKEAGTYKGKFGAQHHFFGYEGRCAFPSNFDADYCYSLGYNAFMLIQYGYTGYLSKVSNISKPADEWVAGGMPITKMLNMERRNGEDKPVIRKALVELDGKPFKYFEANREKWAVETCFTYPGAIQYYGPADVCDLTTRTLALEKG
;
A
#
# COMPACT_ATOMS: atom_id res chain seq x y z
N MET A 1 29.62 1.86 3.64
CA MET A 1 28.82 0.66 3.33
C MET A 1 29.56 -0.20 2.31
N ASN A 2 29.61 -1.52 2.48
CA ASN A 2 30.13 -2.42 1.44
C ASN A 2 29.01 -2.64 0.41
N LEU A 3 29.18 -2.06 -0.77
CA LEU A 3 28.19 -2.16 -1.86
C LEU A 3 28.50 -3.37 -2.74
N SER A 4 27.48 -4.13 -3.10
CA SER A 4 27.62 -5.17 -4.12
C SER A 4 27.90 -4.54 -5.50
N PRO A 5 28.52 -5.27 -6.46
CA PRO A 5 28.69 -4.78 -7.82
C PRO A 5 27.38 -4.39 -8.48
N LEU A 6 26.30 -5.15 -8.24
CA LEU A 6 24.97 -4.86 -8.77
C LEU A 6 24.41 -3.55 -8.18
N GLN A 7 24.56 -3.33 -6.87
CA GLN A 7 24.13 -2.09 -6.23
C GLN A 7 24.86 -0.88 -6.79
N LYS A 8 26.18 -1.00 -7.04
CA LYS A 8 26.96 0.07 -7.70
C LYS A 8 26.41 0.39 -9.08
N ALA A 9 26.13 -0.64 -9.88
CA ALA A 9 25.54 -0.46 -11.21
C ALA A 9 24.16 0.22 -11.14
N ARG A 10 23.36 -0.08 -10.12
CA ARG A 10 22.05 0.57 -9.93
C ARG A 10 22.15 2.06 -9.64
N TYR A 11 23.18 2.55 -8.99
CA TYR A 11 23.38 3.99 -8.80
C TYR A 11 23.58 4.75 -10.12
N GLU A 12 24.03 4.07 -11.18
CA GLU A 12 24.21 4.66 -12.51
C GLU A 12 22.91 4.79 -13.30
N TYR A 13 21.83 4.15 -12.85
CA TYR A 13 20.53 4.30 -13.51
C TYR A 13 20.03 5.73 -13.35
N SER A 14 19.71 6.36 -14.48
CA SER A 14 19.11 7.70 -14.53
C SER A 14 17.59 7.56 -14.69
N PRO A 15 16.79 7.84 -13.65
CA PRO A 15 15.34 7.79 -13.75
C PRO A 15 14.82 8.72 -14.83
N LYS A 16 13.81 8.24 -15.56
CA LYS A 16 13.15 9.01 -16.63
C LYS A 16 12.15 9.98 -16.03
N LEU A 17 11.95 11.09 -16.72
CA LEU A 17 10.95 12.10 -16.38
C LEU A 17 9.89 12.20 -17.49
N PRO A 18 8.66 12.62 -17.15
CA PRO A 18 7.71 13.14 -18.14
C PRO A 18 8.37 14.12 -19.09
N GLY A 19 8.12 13.98 -20.38
CA GLY A 19 8.78 14.81 -21.40
C GLY A 19 8.68 16.30 -21.12
N MET A 20 7.57 16.75 -20.55
CA MET A 20 7.34 18.14 -20.16
C MET A 20 8.31 18.62 -19.07
N LEU A 21 8.60 17.78 -18.07
CA LEU A 21 9.47 18.16 -16.95
C LEU A 21 10.96 18.21 -17.32
N ARG A 22 11.33 17.68 -18.48
CA ARG A 22 12.72 17.79 -19.02
C ARG A 22 13.06 19.18 -19.54
N ASN A 23 12.04 19.98 -19.86
CA ASN A 23 12.23 21.37 -20.20
C ASN A 23 12.59 22.14 -18.93
N GLY A 24 13.43 23.14 -19.04
CA GLY A 24 13.73 24.00 -17.88
C GLY A 24 12.46 24.68 -17.36
N ILE A 25 12.44 25.00 -16.06
CA ILE A 25 11.30 25.65 -15.38
C ILE A 25 10.76 26.87 -16.13
N ALA A 26 11.63 27.62 -16.82
CA ALA A 26 11.27 28.80 -17.61
C ALA A 26 10.34 28.48 -18.79
N GLU A 27 10.31 27.24 -19.26
CA GLU A 27 9.51 26.79 -20.41
C GLU A 27 8.27 25.99 -20.00
N ILE A 28 7.95 25.95 -18.72
CA ILE A 28 6.80 25.22 -18.18
C ILE A 28 5.78 26.23 -17.66
N CYS A 29 4.51 26.05 -17.99
CA CYS A 29 3.38 26.80 -17.43
C CYS A 29 2.34 25.84 -16.84
N VAL A 30 1.43 26.41 -16.04
CA VAL A 30 0.31 25.66 -15.45
C VAL A 30 -0.92 25.82 -16.33
N LYS A 31 -1.56 24.69 -16.61
CA LYS A 31 -2.93 24.64 -17.15
C LYS A 31 -3.87 24.20 -16.03
N GLU A 32 -4.82 25.05 -15.72
CA GLU A 32 -5.89 24.76 -14.78
C GLU A 32 -6.97 23.89 -15.43
N GLY A 33 -7.37 22.85 -14.74
CA GLY A 33 -8.51 22.01 -15.06
C GLY A 33 -9.80 22.49 -14.39
N ASN A 34 -10.68 21.54 -14.08
CA ASN A 34 -11.95 21.82 -13.42
C ASN A 34 -11.79 21.99 -11.91
N GLU A 35 -12.73 22.69 -11.28
CA GLU A 35 -12.89 22.69 -9.84
C GLU A 35 -13.25 21.28 -9.35
N THR A 36 -12.71 20.91 -8.17
CA THR A 36 -12.90 19.58 -7.62
C THR A 36 -13.89 19.55 -6.48
N GLN A 37 -14.47 18.39 -6.25
CA GLN A 37 -15.32 18.11 -5.09
C GLN A 37 -14.82 16.83 -4.42
N SER A 38 -15.05 16.69 -3.11
CA SER A 38 -14.74 15.45 -2.41
C SER A 38 -15.58 14.27 -2.92
N VAL A 39 -15.04 13.07 -2.78
CA VAL A 39 -15.67 11.83 -3.28
C VAL A 39 -17.06 11.58 -2.65
N ALA A 40 -17.25 12.03 -1.40
CA ALA A 40 -18.51 12.03 -0.67
C ALA A 40 -18.52 13.12 0.42
N ASP A 41 -19.63 13.29 1.13
CA ASP A 41 -19.80 14.19 2.27
C ASP A 41 -19.33 15.65 2.02
N GLN A 42 -19.62 16.15 0.83
CA GLN A 42 -19.06 17.42 0.28
C GLN A 42 -19.22 18.60 1.23
N ASP A 43 -20.43 18.79 1.81
CA ASP A 43 -20.70 19.90 2.72
C ASP A 43 -19.85 19.81 4.01
N LYS A 44 -19.70 18.59 4.57
CA LYS A 44 -18.90 18.37 5.77
C LYS A 44 -17.41 18.59 5.47
N ILE A 45 -16.91 18.04 4.36
CA ILE A 45 -15.51 18.23 3.94
C ILE A 45 -15.23 19.69 3.64
N LYS A 46 -16.10 20.39 2.92
CA LYS A 46 -15.97 21.83 2.66
C LYS A 46 -15.93 22.66 3.95
N ALA A 47 -16.74 22.30 4.95
CA ALA A 47 -16.74 22.99 6.23
C ALA A 47 -15.43 22.78 7.02
N LEU A 48 -14.80 21.60 6.87
CA LEU A 48 -13.52 21.28 7.53
C LEU A 48 -12.30 21.87 6.79
N PHE A 49 -12.40 22.10 5.49
CA PHE A 49 -11.31 22.53 4.61
C PHE A 49 -11.66 23.80 3.81
N PRO A 50 -12.12 24.89 4.46
CA PRO A 50 -12.62 26.08 3.76
C PRO A 50 -11.58 26.79 2.89
N ASN A 51 -10.27 26.62 3.16
CA ASN A 51 -9.19 27.27 2.42
C ASN A 51 -8.62 26.40 1.30
N THR A 52 -8.79 25.08 1.37
CA THR A 52 -8.19 24.11 0.43
C THR A 52 -9.20 23.31 -0.38
N TYR A 53 -10.49 23.34 -0.02
CA TYR A 53 -11.57 22.68 -0.76
C TYR A 53 -11.89 23.39 -2.08
N GLY A 54 -12.32 22.63 -3.08
CA GLY A 54 -12.82 23.17 -4.35
C GLY A 54 -11.74 23.73 -5.29
N LYS A 55 -10.46 23.55 -4.94
CA LYS A 55 -9.37 23.96 -5.83
C LYS A 55 -9.42 23.16 -7.13
N LYS A 56 -8.86 23.76 -8.21
CA LYS A 56 -8.80 23.12 -9.52
C LYS A 56 -7.69 22.08 -9.59
N GLU A 57 -7.91 21.05 -10.38
CA GLU A 57 -6.80 20.22 -10.86
C GLU A 57 -5.88 21.04 -11.75
N ILE A 58 -4.61 20.63 -11.81
CA ILE A 58 -3.64 21.28 -12.70
C ILE A 58 -2.81 20.26 -13.45
N THR A 59 -2.35 20.66 -14.63
CA THR A 59 -1.32 19.96 -15.40
C THR A 59 -0.24 20.95 -15.81
N PHE A 60 0.96 20.44 -16.05
CA PHE A 60 2.06 21.23 -16.58
C PHE A 60 2.14 21.08 -18.10
N GLU A 61 2.22 22.22 -18.79
CA GLU A 61 2.32 22.30 -20.25
C GLU A 61 3.49 23.20 -20.68
N LYS A 62 3.85 23.12 -21.95
CA LYS A 62 4.88 24.01 -22.51
C LYS A 62 4.37 25.45 -22.56
N GLY A 63 5.12 26.36 -21.98
CA GLY A 63 4.80 27.79 -21.97
C GLY A 63 5.80 28.58 -21.15
N ALA A 64 5.70 29.90 -21.22
CA ALA A 64 6.58 30.76 -20.40
C ALA A 64 6.17 30.73 -18.93
N ASN A 65 7.13 30.47 -18.05
CA ASN A 65 6.92 30.63 -16.61
C ASN A 65 6.91 32.11 -16.22
N THR A 66 5.80 32.54 -15.65
CA THR A 66 5.63 33.93 -15.16
C THR A 66 5.83 34.04 -13.64
N SER A 67 6.06 32.93 -12.94
CA SER A 67 6.29 32.97 -11.50
C SER A 67 7.72 33.40 -11.18
N ALA A 68 7.87 34.35 -10.25
CA ALA A 68 9.19 34.78 -9.81
C ALA A 68 9.88 33.65 -9.03
N ALA A 69 11.12 33.35 -9.41
CA ALA A 69 11.95 32.42 -8.66
C ALA A 69 12.18 32.98 -7.25
N LYS A 70 11.79 32.21 -6.23
CA LYS A 70 12.06 32.50 -4.82
C LYS A 70 12.94 31.40 -4.26
N LYS A 71 13.86 31.75 -3.35
CA LYS A 71 14.60 30.73 -2.60
C LYS A 71 13.61 29.84 -1.88
N GLN A 72 13.79 28.54 -2.02
CA GLN A 72 12.97 27.51 -1.37
C GLN A 72 13.80 26.74 -0.34
N VAL A 73 13.21 26.54 0.83
CA VAL A 73 13.70 25.62 1.86
C VAL A 73 12.58 24.62 2.10
N VAL A 74 12.74 23.40 1.62
CA VAL A 74 11.68 22.39 1.65
C VAL A 74 12.00 21.35 2.70
N GLY A 75 11.03 21.06 3.57
CA GLY A 75 11.07 19.93 4.48
C GLY A 75 10.45 18.70 3.83
N VAL A 76 11.01 17.51 4.04
CA VAL A 76 10.43 16.25 3.58
C VAL A 76 10.36 15.22 4.70
N ILE A 77 9.27 14.46 4.75
CA ILE A 77 9.08 13.31 5.65
C ILE A 77 8.66 12.07 4.89
N LEU A 78 9.08 10.90 5.41
CA LEU A 78 8.57 9.59 5.04
C LEU A 78 7.60 9.12 6.13
N SER A 79 6.33 8.89 5.79
CA SER A 79 5.29 8.60 6.76
C SER A 79 4.62 7.25 6.49
N GLY A 80 4.43 6.47 7.57
CA GLY A 80 3.80 5.15 7.53
C GLY A 80 4.76 4.02 7.18
N GLY A 81 4.23 2.89 6.71
CA GLY A 81 5.02 1.73 6.31
C GLY A 81 5.90 2.01 5.10
N GLN A 82 7.03 1.30 5.01
CA GLN A 82 7.98 1.45 3.92
C GLN A 82 7.40 0.98 2.58
N ALA A 83 7.90 1.55 1.49
CA ALA A 83 7.59 1.17 0.12
C ALA A 83 8.80 1.44 -0.78
N PRO A 84 9.06 0.60 -1.81
CA PRO A 84 10.13 0.85 -2.77
C PRO A 84 9.91 2.18 -3.50
N GLY A 85 10.99 2.95 -3.67
CA GLY A 85 10.96 4.22 -4.41
C GLY A 85 10.88 5.48 -3.55
N GLY A 86 10.72 5.37 -2.21
CA GLY A 86 10.70 6.55 -1.34
C GLY A 86 11.96 7.41 -1.45
N HIS A 87 13.11 6.79 -1.58
CA HIS A 87 14.37 7.50 -1.83
C HIS A 87 14.38 8.21 -3.18
N ASN A 88 13.76 7.61 -4.21
CA ASN A 88 13.66 8.24 -5.53
C ASN A 88 12.72 9.48 -5.52
N VAL A 89 11.68 9.49 -4.69
CA VAL A 89 10.87 10.72 -4.51
C VAL A 89 11.74 11.83 -3.91
N ILE A 90 12.54 11.52 -2.89
CA ILE A 90 13.44 12.51 -2.25
C ILE A 90 14.51 12.98 -3.25
N THR A 91 15.12 12.06 -4.03
CA THR A 91 16.15 12.44 -5.01
C THR A 91 15.57 13.28 -6.15
N GLY A 92 14.37 12.96 -6.63
CA GLY A 92 13.67 13.77 -7.64
C GLY A 92 13.34 15.18 -7.14
N LEU A 93 12.88 15.29 -5.89
CA LEU A 93 12.62 16.57 -5.23
C LEU A 93 13.92 17.38 -5.07
N TYR A 94 15.02 16.74 -4.63
CA TYR A 94 16.32 17.37 -4.46
C TYR A 94 16.87 17.90 -5.80
N ASP A 95 16.86 17.06 -6.82
CA ASP A 95 17.39 17.43 -8.14
C ASP A 95 16.59 18.59 -8.75
N ALA A 96 15.27 18.59 -8.63
CA ALA A 96 14.41 19.70 -9.07
C ALA A 96 14.72 21.01 -8.34
N LEU A 97 14.91 20.95 -7.01
CA LEU A 97 15.31 22.09 -6.19
C LEU A 97 16.65 22.67 -6.68
N LYS A 98 17.66 21.81 -6.85
CA LYS A 98 19.03 22.22 -7.24
C LYS A 98 19.13 22.67 -8.69
N ALA A 99 18.34 22.07 -9.59
CA ALA A 99 18.26 22.50 -10.99
C ALA A 99 17.65 23.90 -11.15
N THR A 100 16.78 24.29 -10.23
CA THR A 100 16.14 25.62 -10.25
C THR A 100 17.02 26.71 -9.64
N ASP A 101 17.55 26.48 -8.45
CA ASP A 101 18.50 27.36 -7.76
C ASP A 101 19.38 26.51 -6.83
N LYS A 102 20.69 26.61 -7.00
CA LYS A 102 21.66 25.90 -6.15
C LYS A 102 21.58 26.30 -4.68
N ASN A 103 21.03 27.47 -4.37
CA ASN A 103 20.80 27.97 -3.00
C ASN A 103 19.53 27.40 -2.35
N ASN A 104 18.69 26.68 -3.09
CA ASN A 104 17.56 25.96 -2.51
C ASN A 104 18.07 24.83 -1.59
N GLU A 105 17.32 24.57 -0.52
CA GLU A 105 17.68 23.58 0.50
C GLU A 105 16.59 22.53 0.66
N LEU A 106 16.99 21.27 0.89
CA LEU A 106 16.10 20.18 1.27
C LEU A 106 16.48 19.68 2.65
N LEU A 107 15.53 19.70 3.58
CA LEU A 107 15.67 19.23 4.95
C LEU A 107 14.89 17.93 5.13
N GLY A 108 15.57 16.82 5.47
CA GLY A 108 14.96 15.53 5.75
C GLY A 108 14.63 15.39 7.23
N PHE A 109 13.36 15.42 7.61
CA PHE A 109 12.93 15.25 9.01
C PHE A 109 12.86 13.77 9.36
N LYS A 110 13.57 13.39 10.44
CA LYS A 110 13.77 12.00 10.82
C LYS A 110 12.57 11.39 11.53
N GLY A 111 12.28 10.13 11.22
CA GLY A 111 11.20 9.39 11.89
C GLY A 111 9.79 9.87 11.52
N GLY A 112 9.63 10.50 10.35
CA GLY A 112 8.32 10.95 9.86
C GLY A 112 7.78 12.17 10.61
N PRO A 113 6.48 12.19 10.98
CA PRO A 113 5.88 13.34 11.66
C PRO A 113 6.55 13.72 12.98
N ASP A 114 7.16 12.78 13.69
CA ASP A 114 7.92 13.04 14.93
C ASP A 114 9.08 14.00 14.67
N GLY A 115 9.75 13.88 13.53
CA GLY A 115 10.82 14.80 13.15
C GLY A 115 10.34 16.24 13.01
N LEU A 116 9.13 16.46 12.48
CA LEU A 116 8.52 17.80 12.40
C LEU A 116 8.17 18.34 13.80
N LEU A 117 7.62 17.48 14.68
CA LEU A 117 7.27 17.87 16.06
C LEU A 117 8.51 18.19 16.89
N ASN A 118 9.59 17.44 16.74
CA ASN A 118 10.82 17.60 17.51
C ASN A 118 11.85 18.52 16.85
N ASN A 119 11.57 19.00 15.63
CA ASN A 119 12.49 19.78 14.80
C ASN A 119 13.83 19.05 14.57
N ASP A 120 13.77 17.70 14.41
CA ASP A 120 14.94 16.85 14.17
C ASP A 120 15.08 16.52 12.68
N TYR A 121 16.07 17.12 12.05
CA TYR A 121 16.28 16.98 10.61
C TYR A 121 17.77 16.91 10.25
N VAL A 122 18.04 16.48 9.04
CA VAL A 122 19.33 16.55 8.35
C VAL A 122 19.17 17.41 7.10
N THR A 123 20.16 18.26 6.84
CA THR A 123 20.22 18.99 5.55
C THR A 123 20.91 18.10 4.53
N PHE A 124 20.28 17.91 3.39
CA PHE A 124 20.83 17.09 2.32
C PHE A 124 21.84 17.87 1.47
N ASP A 125 22.93 17.20 1.14
CA ASP A 125 23.88 17.59 0.12
C ASP A 125 24.00 16.51 -0.97
N ASP A 126 24.75 16.80 -2.03
CA ASP A 126 24.91 15.89 -3.17
C ASP A 126 25.48 14.53 -2.73
N ALA A 127 26.49 14.51 -1.88
CA ALA A 127 27.14 13.28 -1.44
C ALA A 127 26.21 12.40 -0.60
N PHE A 128 25.38 13.03 0.24
CA PHE A 128 24.38 12.32 1.04
C PHE A 128 23.29 11.71 0.14
N ILE A 129 22.75 12.50 -0.78
CA ILE A 129 21.68 12.06 -1.72
C ILE A 129 22.18 10.94 -2.65
N ASP A 130 23.40 11.06 -3.19
CA ASP A 130 23.96 10.08 -4.12
C ASP A 130 24.09 8.68 -3.50
N ALA A 131 24.28 8.60 -2.18
CA ALA A 131 24.34 7.31 -1.46
C ALA A 131 22.99 6.55 -1.42
N TYR A 132 21.89 7.23 -1.72
CA TYR A 132 20.53 6.65 -1.65
C TYR A 132 19.81 6.59 -3.00
N ARG A 133 20.45 7.05 -4.09
CA ARG A 133 19.84 6.98 -5.42
C ARG A 133 19.47 5.55 -5.80
N ASN A 134 18.22 5.35 -6.24
CA ASN A 134 17.70 4.07 -6.70
C ASN A 134 17.82 2.92 -5.68
N THR A 135 17.83 3.23 -4.39
CA THR A 135 17.87 2.24 -3.32
C THR A 135 16.50 2.00 -2.70
N GLY A 136 16.30 0.83 -2.10
CA GLY A 136 15.07 0.49 -1.39
C GLY A 136 15.11 0.91 0.08
N GLY A 137 13.97 0.83 0.73
CA GLY A 137 13.81 1.18 2.14
C GLY A 137 13.49 2.66 2.37
N PHE A 138 13.48 3.06 3.65
CA PHE A 138 13.25 4.44 4.11
C PHE A 138 14.36 4.91 5.06
N ASP A 139 15.51 4.25 5.04
CA ASP A 139 16.61 4.46 5.96
C ASP A 139 17.37 5.79 5.73
N ILE A 140 17.10 6.50 4.65
CA ILE A 140 17.64 7.84 4.40
C ILE A 140 17.32 8.82 5.55
N ILE A 141 16.08 8.78 6.09
CA ILE A 141 15.63 9.59 7.23
C ILE A 141 14.73 8.80 8.19
N GLY A 142 14.52 7.51 7.95
CA GLY A 142 13.54 6.72 8.67
C GLY A 142 12.09 7.14 8.41
N SER A 143 11.14 6.38 8.94
CA SER A 143 9.71 6.70 8.85
C SER A 143 9.04 6.55 10.22
N GLY A 144 7.89 7.20 10.41
CA GLY A 144 7.07 7.11 11.61
C GLY A 144 5.59 7.01 11.30
N ARG A 145 4.81 6.56 12.29
CA ARG A 145 3.36 6.40 12.21
C ARG A 145 2.59 7.38 13.10
N THR A 146 3.28 8.33 13.71
CA THR A 146 2.66 9.39 14.51
C THR A 146 1.69 10.17 13.65
N LYS A 147 0.49 10.38 14.17
CA LYS A 147 -0.54 11.21 13.52
C LYS A 147 -0.54 12.60 14.13
N LEU A 148 -0.67 13.60 13.28
CA LEU A 148 -0.96 14.96 13.72
C LEU A 148 -2.48 15.07 13.86
N GLU A 149 -2.99 15.16 15.07
CA GLU A 149 -4.44 15.14 15.35
C GLU A 149 -4.92 16.38 16.11
N THR A 150 -4.04 17.04 16.86
CA THR A 150 -4.43 18.17 17.72
C THR A 150 -3.97 19.51 17.15
N LYS A 151 -4.69 20.57 17.52
CA LYS A 151 -4.33 21.94 17.12
C LYS A 151 -2.95 22.35 17.66
N GLU A 152 -2.59 21.85 18.83
CA GLU A 152 -1.29 22.10 19.48
C GLU A 152 -0.15 21.49 18.66
N GLN A 153 -0.35 20.27 18.13
CA GLN A 153 0.63 19.61 17.26
C GLN A 153 0.80 20.39 15.94
N PHE A 154 -0.29 20.82 15.32
CA PHE A 154 -0.20 21.65 14.10
C PHE A 154 0.48 23.01 14.37
N ALA A 155 0.19 23.65 15.51
CA ALA A 155 0.85 24.89 15.91
C ALA A 155 2.36 24.68 16.12
N LEU A 156 2.74 23.60 16.78
CA LEU A 156 4.14 23.23 17.01
C LEU A 156 4.89 22.96 15.70
N VAL A 157 4.27 22.23 14.76
CA VAL A 157 4.84 22.02 13.43
C VAL A 157 5.03 23.35 12.69
N ALA A 158 4.06 24.24 12.74
CA ALA A 158 4.16 25.56 12.10
C ALA A 158 5.28 26.43 12.73
N GLU A 159 5.42 26.40 14.05
CA GLU A 159 6.51 27.08 14.77
C GLU A 159 7.88 26.51 14.39
N ASN A 160 8.03 25.19 14.38
CA ASN A 160 9.27 24.52 14.02
C ASN A 160 9.64 24.75 12.55
N ALA A 161 8.66 24.67 11.65
CA ALA A 161 8.84 25.00 10.24
C ALA A 161 9.35 26.45 10.04
N LYS A 162 8.80 27.39 10.79
CA LYS A 162 9.27 28.79 10.78
C LYS A 162 10.69 28.92 11.34
N LYS A 163 11.03 28.22 12.43
CA LYS A 163 12.38 28.19 13.01
C LYS A 163 13.42 27.64 12.03
N SER A 164 13.07 26.62 11.27
CA SER A 164 13.92 26.00 10.25
C SER A 164 13.88 26.76 8.91
N GLY A 165 13.13 27.85 8.80
CA GLY A 165 13.02 28.66 7.59
C GLY A 165 12.29 27.97 6.44
N LEU A 166 11.43 26.96 6.71
CA LEU A 166 10.73 26.22 5.67
C LEU A 166 9.76 27.12 4.89
N THR A 167 9.76 26.93 3.58
CA THR A 167 8.77 27.49 2.66
C THR A 167 7.71 26.45 2.28
N ALA A 168 8.05 25.16 2.36
CA ALA A 168 7.13 24.07 2.06
C ALA A 168 7.49 22.78 2.84
N ILE A 169 6.50 21.90 2.96
CA ILE A 169 6.64 20.55 3.51
C ILE A 169 6.10 19.55 2.49
N VAL A 170 6.88 18.51 2.18
CA VAL A 170 6.46 17.38 1.35
C VAL A 170 6.25 16.16 2.23
N ILE A 171 5.04 15.60 2.19
CA ILE A 171 4.65 14.41 2.97
C ILE A 171 4.55 13.23 2.01
N ILE A 172 5.47 12.28 2.15
CA ILE A 172 5.49 11.05 1.36
C ILE A 172 4.83 9.96 2.19
N GLY A 173 3.59 9.54 1.83
CA GLY A 173 2.88 8.59 2.66
C GLY A 173 1.58 8.04 2.06
N GLY A 174 0.93 7.14 2.79
CA GLY A 174 -0.33 6.52 2.42
C GLY A 174 -1.56 7.41 2.65
N ASP A 175 -2.72 6.80 2.74
CA ASP A 175 -4.03 7.44 2.95
C ASP A 175 -4.07 8.32 4.22
N ASP A 176 -3.73 7.75 5.38
CA ASP A 176 -3.69 8.49 6.65
C ASP A 176 -2.69 9.66 6.61
N SER A 177 -1.52 9.44 5.99
CA SER A 177 -0.47 10.48 5.91
C SER A 177 -0.88 11.63 4.98
N ASN A 178 -1.53 11.33 3.87
CA ASN A 178 -2.03 12.35 2.95
C ASN A 178 -3.31 13.03 3.49
N THR A 179 -4.11 12.34 4.31
CA THR A 179 -5.17 12.99 5.10
C THR A 179 -4.57 14.00 6.08
N ASN A 180 -3.48 13.65 6.78
CA ASN A 180 -2.73 14.59 7.62
C ASN A 180 -2.12 15.73 6.79
N ALA A 181 -1.62 15.48 5.58
CA ALA A 181 -1.14 16.52 4.69
C ALA A 181 -2.25 17.54 4.34
N ALA A 182 -3.47 17.07 4.04
CA ALA A 182 -4.61 17.93 3.80
C ALA A 182 -4.93 18.81 5.03
N THR A 183 -4.99 18.20 6.22
CA THR A 183 -5.31 18.93 7.46
C THR A 183 -4.21 19.93 7.81
N LEU A 184 -2.94 19.56 7.65
CA LEU A 184 -1.82 20.47 7.86
C LEU A 184 -1.85 21.63 6.84
N ALA A 185 -2.14 21.36 5.56
CA ALA A 185 -2.28 22.38 4.53
C ALA A 185 -3.39 23.39 4.88
N GLU A 186 -4.54 22.89 5.33
CA GLU A 186 -5.65 23.70 5.78
C GLU A 186 -5.25 24.58 6.97
N TYR A 187 -4.57 24.00 7.97
CA TYR A 187 -4.07 24.73 9.13
C TYR A 187 -3.09 25.84 8.72
N MET A 188 -2.12 25.52 7.85
CA MET A 188 -1.12 26.48 7.38
C MET A 188 -1.76 27.64 6.61
N ALA A 189 -2.77 27.34 5.76
CA ALA A 189 -3.51 28.34 5.01
C ALA A 189 -4.38 29.22 5.93
N ALA A 190 -5.14 28.63 6.85
CA ALA A 190 -5.99 29.34 7.81
C ALA A 190 -5.23 30.28 8.72
N ASN A 191 -3.98 29.97 9.05
CA ASN A 191 -3.11 30.79 9.90
C ASN A 191 -2.13 31.68 9.11
N ASN A 192 -2.26 31.78 7.80
CA ASN A 192 -1.42 32.58 6.91
C ASN A 192 0.09 32.41 7.16
N THR A 193 0.54 31.16 7.38
CA THR A 193 1.94 30.87 7.69
C THR A 193 2.88 31.07 6.51
N GLY A 194 2.36 31.05 5.28
CA GLY A 194 3.13 31.08 4.04
C GLY A 194 3.80 29.75 3.69
N ILE A 195 3.60 28.72 4.50
CA ILE A 195 4.20 27.39 4.29
C ILE A 195 3.24 26.52 3.47
N GLN A 196 3.74 26.00 2.36
CA GLN A 196 2.99 25.10 1.48
C GLN A 196 3.10 23.66 1.98
N VAL A 197 2.09 22.82 1.70
CA VAL A 197 2.09 21.39 2.01
C VAL A 197 1.69 20.61 0.76
N ILE A 198 2.55 19.67 0.34
CA ILE A 198 2.33 18.79 -0.81
C ILE A 198 2.41 17.33 -0.35
N GLY A 199 1.48 16.51 -0.81
CA GLY A 199 1.48 15.07 -0.60
C GLY A 199 2.06 14.30 -1.79
N CYS A 200 2.66 13.13 -1.52
CA CYS A 200 3.02 12.15 -2.54
C CYS A 200 2.35 10.81 -2.21
N PRO A 201 1.64 10.18 -3.17
CA PRO A 201 0.86 8.98 -2.92
C PRO A 201 1.75 7.74 -2.82
N LYS A 202 1.81 7.13 -1.64
CA LYS A 202 2.62 5.96 -1.32
C LYS A 202 1.77 4.85 -0.70
N THR A 203 1.73 3.69 -1.31
CA THR A 203 1.35 2.41 -0.67
C THR A 203 1.71 1.24 -1.56
N ILE A 204 2.19 0.15 -0.97
CA ILE A 204 2.35 -1.11 -1.71
C ILE A 204 1.02 -1.83 -1.90
N ASP A 205 -0.02 -1.47 -1.14
CA ASP A 205 -1.30 -2.19 -1.13
C ASP A 205 -2.17 -1.89 -2.37
N GLY A 206 -1.83 -0.84 -3.14
CA GLY A 206 -2.57 -0.45 -4.35
C GLY A 206 -3.91 0.24 -4.08
N ASP A 207 -4.23 0.52 -2.81
CA ASP A 207 -5.53 1.05 -2.36
C ASP A 207 -5.63 2.59 -2.34
N LEU A 208 -4.53 3.30 -2.59
CA LEU A 208 -4.51 4.75 -2.81
C LEU A 208 -4.55 5.02 -4.32
N LYS A 209 -5.72 4.88 -4.89
CA LYS A 209 -5.96 4.93 -6.34
C LYS A 209 -7.32 5.55 -6.63
N ASN A 210 -7.41 6.29 -7.73
CA ASN A 210 -8.64 6.79 -8.32
C ASN A 210 -8.42 7.11 -9.81
N GLU A 211 -9.33 7.88 -10.44
CA GLU A 211 -9.20 8.31 -11.83
C GLU A 211 -7.96 9.17 -12.11
N ASP A 212 -7.42 9.86 -11.08
CA ASP A 212 -6.26 10.75 -11.18
C ASP A 212 -4.95 10.09 -10.77
N ILE A 213 -5.00 9.25 -9.76
CA ILE A 213 -3.87 8.48 -9.25
C ILE A 213 -4.04 7.05 -9.77
N GLU A 214 -3.45 6.78 -10.91
CA GLU A 214 -3.60 5.48 -11.60
C GLU A 214 -2.91 4.34 -10.84
N ALA A 215 -1.82 4.64 -10.13
CA ALA A 215 -1.15 3.74 -9.20
C ALA A 215 -0.46 4.54 -8.10
N SER A 216 -0.40 4.00 -6.89
CA SER A 216 0.49 4.49 -5.84
C SER A 216 1.87 3.84 -5.96
N PHE A 217 2.93 4.57 -5.65
CA PHE A 217 4.28 4.04 -5.79
C PHE A 217 4.58 2.94 -4.77
N GLY A 218 5.47 2.03 -5.18
CA GLY A 218 5.88 0.86 -4.43
C GLY A 218 5.03 -0.38 -4.71
N PHE A 219 3.83 -0.24 -5.26
CA PHE A 219 2.97 -1.36 -5.64
C PHE A 219 3.61 -2.20 -6.76
N ASP A 220 4.12 -1.55 -7.83
CA ASP A 220 4.75 -2.23 -8.96
C ASP A 220 5.94 -3.09 -8.51
N THR A 221 6.84 -2.52 -7.72
CA THR A 221 8.01 -3.26 -7.22
C THR A 221 7.63 -4.38 -6.27
N ALA A 222 6.71 -4.12 -5.33
CA ALA A 222 6.31 -5.13 -4.36
C ALA A 222 5.63 -6.32 -5.05
N THR A 223 4.71 -6.08 -5.97
CA THR A 223 4.02 -7.16 -6.70
C THR A 223 4.96 -7.93 -7.61
N LYS A 224 5.89 -7.27 -8.30
CA LYS A 224 6.94 -7.93 -9.08
C LYS A 224 7.85 -8.80 -8.22
N THR A 225 8.26 -8.32 -7.05
CA THR A 225 9.05 -9.09 -6.09
C THR A 225 8.31 -10.35 -5.65
N TYR A 226 7.03 -10.20 -5.27
CA TYR A 226 6.21 -11.35 -4.85
C TYR A 226 5.93 -12.30 -6.01
N SER A 227 5.66 -11.80 -7.21
CA SER A 227 5.41 -12.64 -8.39
C SER A 227 6.64 -13.46 -8.80
N GLU A 228 7.85 -12.89 -8.67
CA GLU A 228 9.10 -13.66 -8.83
C GLU A 228 9.17 -14.82 -7.84
N LEU A 229 8.94 -14.54 -6.54
CA LEU A 229 9.02 -15.56 -5.49
C LEU A 229 7.92 -16.63 -5.67
N ILE A 230 6.69 -16.21 -6.02
CA ILE A 230 5.58 -17.13 -6.29
C ILE A 230 5.92 -18.02 -7.50
N GLY A 231 6.39 -17.45 -8.60
CA GLY A 231 6.79 -18.19 -9.78
C GLY A 231 7.91 -19.21 -9.51
N ASN A 232 8.86 -18.88 -8.62
CA ASN A 232 9.90 -19.82 -8.18
C ASN A 232 9.30 -20.99 -7.38
N ILE A 233 8.33 -20.71 -6.50
CA ILE A 233 7.60 -21.74 -5.73
C ILE A 233 6.72 -22.60 -6.66
N GLU A 234 6.05 -21.98 -7.63
CA GLU A 234 5.26 -22.71 -8.63
C GLU A 234 6.12 -23.67 -9.44
N ARG A 235 7.35 -23.24 -9.77
CA ARG A 235 8.31 -24.11 -10.45
C ARG A 235 8.76 -25.25 -9.57
N ASP A 236 9.02 -25.03 -8.28
CA ASP A 236 9.32 -26.08 -7.30
C ASP A 236 8.14 -27.05 -7.15
N ALA A 237 6.93 -26.53 -6.95
CA ALA A 237 5.71 -27.33 -6.83
C ALA A 237 5.51 -28.24 -8.04
N ASN A 238 5.69 -27.71 -9.26
CA ASN A 238 5.58 -28.47 -10.50
C ASN A 238 6.72 -29.49 -10.68
N SER A 239 7.90 -29.22 -10.14
CA SER A 239 9.04 -30.13 -10.18
C SER A 239 8.91 -31.25 -9.14
N ALA A 240 8.56 -30.93 -7.91
CA ALA A 240 8.45 -31.86 -6.79
C ALA A 240 7.13 -32.65 -6.81
N LYS A 241 6.04 -32.09 -7.30
CA LYS A 241 4.68 -32.66 -7.39
C LYS A 241 4.14 -33.21 -6.06
N LYS A 242 4.48 -32.54 -4.93
CA LYS A 242 4.24 -33.11 -3.59
C LYS A 242 3.38 -32.26 -2.67
N TYR A 243 3.44 -30.93 -2.76
CA TYR A 243 2.90 -30.02 -1.75
C TYR A 243 1.98 -28.99 -2.35
N TRP A 244 1.00 -28.57 -1.56
CA TRP A 244 0.25 -27.36 -1.77
C TRP A 244 0.94 -26.22 -1.01
N HIS A 245 1.29 -25.16 -1.71
CA HIS A 245 1.91 -23.97 -1.13
C HIS A 245 0.82 -22.93 -0.86
N PHE A 246 0.63 -22.59 0.40
CA PHE A 246 -0.27 -21.53 0.84
C PHE A 246 0.58 -20.28 1.06
N ILE A 247 0.36 -19.27 0.26
CA ILE A 247 1.19 -18.07 0.22
C ILE A 247 0.37 -16.87 0.64
N LYS A 248 0.67 -16.33 1.83
CA LYS A 248 0.12 -15.06 2.27
C LYS A 248 0.93 -13.92 1.66
N VAL A 249 0.25 -12.95 1.04
CA VAL A 249 0.85 -11.71 0.50
C VAL A 249 0.30 -10.50 1.25
N MET A 250 1.07 -9.43 1.32
CA MET A 250 0.62 -8.16 1.91
C MET A 250 -0.58 -7.59 1.17
N GLY A 251 -1.24 -6.62 1.77
CA GLY A 251 -2.50 -6.02 1.33
C GLY A 251 -3.60 -6.28 2.35
N ARG A 252 -3.69 -5.37 3.36
CA ARG A 252 -4.62 -5.57 4.47
C ARG A 252 -6.05 -5.19 4.11
N SER A 253 -6.22 -4.03 3.50
CA SER A 253 -7.55 -3.42 3.30
C SER A 253 -8.15 -3.69 1.92
N ALA A 254 -7.37 -4.24 0.99
CA ALA A 254 -7.78 -4.55 -0.36
C ALA A 254 -6.90 -5.68 -0.93
N SER A 255 -7.42 -6.38 -1.94
CA SER A 255 -6.77 -7.56 -2.51
C SER A 255 -6.00 -7.28 -3.81
N HIS A 256 -5.62 -6.02 -4.07
CA HIS A 256 -4.93 -5.66 -5.32
C HIS A 256 -3.59 -6.40 -5.49
N VAL A 257 -2.81 -6.54 -4.41
CA VAL A 257 -1.53 -7.27 -4.45
C VAL A 257 -1.75 -8.74 -4.82
N ALA A 258 -2.73 -9.39 -4.20
CA ALA A 258 -3.05 -10.80 -4.50
C ALA A 258 -3.53 -10.97 -5.94
N LEU A 259 -4.40 -10.06 -6.43
CA LEU A 259 -4.90 -10.08 -7.79
C LEU A 259 -3.77 -9.88 -8.81
N GLU A 260 -2.88 -8.90 -8.60
CA GLU A 260 -1.73 -8.66 -9.49
C GLU A 260 -0.83 -9.89 -9.57
N CYS A 261 -0.45 -10.45 -8.41
CA CYS A 261 0.36 -11.67 -8.37
C CYS A 261 -0.33 -12.85 -9.07
N ALA A 262 -1.66 -13.00 -8.93
CA ALA A 262 -2.39 -14.06 -9.61
C ALA A 262 -2.44 -13.87 -11.14
N LEU A 263 -2.54 -12.63 -11.61
CA LEU A 263 -2.50 -12.31 -13.04
C LEU A 263 -1.12 -12.58 -13.66
N GLU A 264 -0.05 -12.39 -12.87
CA GLU A 264 1.33 -12.60 -13.30
C GLU A 264 1.75 -14.07 -13.27
N THR A 265 1.23 -14.88 -12.30
CA THR A 265 1.74 -16.23 -12.05
C THR A 265 0.74 -17.35 -12.34
N GLN A 266 -0.56 -17.06 -12.41
CA GLN A 266 -1.65 -18.00 -12.67
C GLN A 266 -1.69 -19.20 -11.70
N PRO A 267 -1.75 -18.96 -10.37
CA PRO A 267 -1.82 -20.00 -9.36
C PRO A 267 -3.14 -20.79 -9.44
N ASN A 268 -3.20 -21.94 -8.80
CA ASN A 268 -4.43 -22.73 -8.75
C ASN A 268 -5.56 -22.00 -8.01
N ILE A 269 -5.23 -21.30 -6.93
CA ILE A 269 -6.18 -20.55 -6.11
C ILE A 269 -5.62 -19.16 -5.86
N CYS A 270 -6.48 -18.16 -5.98
CA CYS A 270 -6.27 -16.84 -5.41
C CYS A 270 -7.57 -16.39 -4.75
N LEU A 271 -7.50 -16.02 -3.47
CA LEU A 271 -8.64 -15.45 -2.77
C LEU A 271 -8.65 -13.93 -2.98
N ILE A 272 -9.85 -13.40 -3.21
CA ILE A 272 -10.09 -11.95 -3.34
C ILE A 272 -11.10 -11.56 -2.26
N GLY A 273 -10.67 -10.75 -1.30
CA GLY A 273 -11.47 -10.40 -0.12
C GLY A 273 -12.77 -9.70 -0.50
N GLU A 274 -12.71 -8.80 -1.47
CA GLU A 274 -13.88 -8.06 -1.97
C GLU A 274 -14.94 -9.01 -2.54
N GLU A 275 -14.54 -10.07 -3.21
CA GLU A 275 -15.46 -11.11 -3.68
C GLU A 275 -16.06 -11.91 -2.52
N VAL A 276 -15.21 -12.29 -1.53
CA VAL A 276 -15.65 -12.97 -0.31
C VAL A 276 -16.72 -12.15 0.41
N ALA A 277 -16.51 -10.85 0.57
CA ALA A 277 -17.47 -9.95 1.20
C ALA A 277 -18.76 -9.81 0.36
N ALA A 278 -18.63 -9.60 -0.95
CA ALA A 278 -19.78 -9.44 -1.84
C ALA A 278 -20.69 -10.68 -1.88
N LYS A 279 -20.08 -11.87 -1.87
CA LYS A 279 -20.79 -13.16 -1.83
C LYS A 279 -21.15 -13.61 -0.40
N LYS A 280 -20.70 -12.87 0.63
CA LYS A 280 -20.88 -13.21 2.06
C LYS A 280 -20.40 -14.62 2.38
N MET A 281 -19.26 -15.02 1.82
CA MET A 281 -18.74 -16.37 2.01
C MET A 281 -18.31 -16.59 3.46
N SER A 282 -18.68 -17.74 4.00
CA SER A 282 -18.22 -18.25 5.29
C SER A 282 -16.84 -18.88 5.18
N LEU A 283 -16.16 -19.09 6.33
CA LEU A 283 -14.91 -19.85 6.38
C LEU A 283 -15.06 -21.25 5.80
N ALA A 284 -16.21 -21.90 6.02
CA ALA A 284 -16.51 -23.23 5.49
C ALA A 284 -16.62 -23.22 3.96
N GLU A 285 -17.28 -22.22 3.38
CA GLU A 285 -17.41 -22.08 1.91
C GLU A 285 -16.06 -21.80 1.25
N ILE A 286 -15.23 -20.94 1.83
CA ILE A 286 -13.87 -20.69 1.34
C ILE A 286 -13.03 -21.99 1.44
N THR A 287 -13.13 -22.70 2.57
CA THR A 287 -12.43 -23.98 2.77
C THR A 287 -12.84 -24.99 1.71
N ASN A 288 -14.15 -25.13 1.45
CA ASN A 288 -14.67 -26.03 0.43
C ASN A 288 -14.21 -25.65 -0.97
N TYR A 289 -14.21 -24.35 -1.31
CA TYR A 289 -13.70 -23.88 -2.60
C TYR A 289 -12.25 -24.30 -2.85
N ILE A 290 -11.39 -24.17 -1.84
CA ILE A 290 -9.99 -24.62 -1.92
C ILE A 290 -9.92 -26.15 -1.98
N ALA A 291 -10.67 -26.85 -1.11
CA ALA A 291 -10.68 -28.31 -1.04
C ALA A 291 -11.18 -28.95 -2.32
N ASP A 292 -12.12 -28.33 -3.03
CA ASP A 292 -12.63 -28.81 -4.33
C ASP A 292 -11.52 -28.83 -5.40
N SER A 293 -10.67 -27.81 -5.44
CA SER A 293 -9.51 -27.78 -6.34
C SER A 293 -8.50 -28.86 -5.96
N VAL A 294 -8.19 -28.99 -4.66
CA VAL A 294 -7.26 -30.02 -4.16
C VAL A 294 -7.78 -31.43 -4.47
N GLU A 295 -9.08 -31.68 -4.28
CA GLU A 295 -9.72 -32.96 -4.56
C GLU A 295 -9.67 -33.32 -6.05
N LYS A 296 -10.09 -32.39 -6.93
CA LYS A 296 -10.08 -32.59 -8.38
C LYS A 296 -8.68 -32.90 -8.89
N ARG A 297 -7.67 -32.12 -8.48
CA ARG A 297 -6.27 -32.32 -8.87
C ARG A 297 -5.71 -33.63 -8.28
N GLY A 298 -5.93 -33.87 -6.99
CA GLY A 298 -5.45 -35.08 -6.30
C GLY A 298 -6.04 -36.37 -6.87
N ASN A 299 -7.33 -36.37 -7.25
CA ASN A 299 -7.98 -37.49 -7.90
C ASN A 299 -7.42 -37.76 -9.31
N ASN A 300 -6.84 -36.75 -9.96
CA ASN A 300 -6.11 -36.89 -11.23
C ASN A 300 -4.61 -37.17 -11.04
N GLY A 301 -4.14 -37.42 -9.80
CA GLY A 301 -2.75 -37.72 -9.50
C GLY A 301 -1.87 -36.48 -9.26
N GLU A 302 -2.41 -35.26 -9.38
CA GLU A 302 -1.69 -34.00 -9.16
C GLU A 302 -1.85 -33.54 -7.70
N ASN A 303 -0.94 -34.02 -6.81
CA ASN A 303 -0.98 -33.74 -5.37
C ASN A 303 -0.22 -32.46 -4.98
N PHE A 304 -0.24 -31.45 -5.82
CA PHE A 304 0.47 -30.18 -5.64
C PHE A 304 -0.34 -29.01 -6.18
N GLY A 305 -0.03 -27.82 -5.73
CA GLY A 305 -0.65 -26.59 -6.19
C GLY A 305 -0.18 -25.38 -5.41
N VAL A 306 -0.67 -24.22 -5.81
CA VAL A 306 -0.37 -22.93 -5.17
C VAL A 306 -1.66 -22.18 -4.89
N ALA A 307 -1.79 -21.66 -3.67
CA ALA A 307 -2.90 -20.82 -3.22
C ALA A 307 -2.36 -19.49 -2.70
N ILE A 308 -2.79 -18.38 -3.31
CA ILE A 308 -2.46 -17.02 -2.87
C ILE A 308 -3.58 -16.52 -1.97
N ILE A 309 -3.19 -15.97 -0.79
CA ILE A 309 -4.10 -15.52 0.25
C ILE A 309 -3.74 -14.08 0.63
N PRO A 310 -4.65 -13.09 0.46
CA PRO A 310 -4.38 -11.73 0.93
C PRO A 310 -4.33 -11.70 2.47
N GLU A 311 -3.42 -10.90 3.00
CA GLU A 311 -3.22 -10.70 4.45
C GLU A 311 -4.52 -10.39 5.19
N GLY A 312 -5.35 -9.52 4.63
CA GLY A 312 -6.59 -9.04 5.25
C GLY A 312 -7.82 -9.92 5.01
N ILE A 313 -7.69 -11.09 4.39
CA ILE A 313 -8.83 -11.92 3.95
C ILE A 313 -9.87 -12.15 5.06
N VAL A 314 -9.43 -12.34 6.30
CA VAL A 314 -10.31 -12.63 7.44
C VAL A 314 -11.23 -11.46 7.81
N GLU A 315 -10.86 -10.22 7.51
CA GLU A 315 -11.71 -9.04 7.70
C GLU A 315 -12.87 -9.00 6.70
N PHE A 316 -12.74 -9.68 5.56
CA PHE A 316 -13.77 -9.77 4.54
C PHE A 316 -14.76 -10.93 4.75
N VAL A 317 -14.46 -11.85 5.69
CA VAL A 317 -15.36 -12.94 6.07
C VAL A 317 -16.33 -12.43 7.14
N PRO A 318 -17.65 -12.32 6.87
CA PRO A 318 -18.59 -11.63 7.77
C PRO A 318 -18.61 -12.20 9.19
N GLU A 319 -18.64 -13.53 9.32
CA GLU A 319 -18.64 -14.21 10.63
C GLU A 319 -17.34 -14.01 11.41
N PHE A 320 -16.19 -13.94 10.72
CA PHE A 320 -14.90 -13.70 11.36
C PHE A 320 -14.72 -12.23 11.73
N SER A 321 -15.18 -11.32 10.89
CA SER A 321 -15.20 -9.88 11.19
C SER A 321 -16.06 -9.58 12.42
N LYS A 322 -17.23 -10.23 12.54
CA LYS A 322 -18.07 -10.15 13.74
C LYS A 322 -17.34 -10.68 14.98
N LEU A 323 -16.69 -11.84 14.89
CA LEU A 323 -15.88 -12.41 15.97
C LEU A 323 -14.79 -11.44 16.44
N ILE A 324 -14.04 -10.83 15.50
CA ILE A 324 -13.01 -9.84 15.84
C ILE A 324 -13.62 -8.63 16.57
N ALA A 325 -14.76 -8.13 16.12
CA ALA A 325 -15.44 -7.00 16.77
C ALA A 325 -15.83 -7.36 18.21
N GLU A 326 -16.44 -8.51 18.44
CA GLU A 326 -16.82 -8.98 19.79
C GLU A 326 -15.59 -9.20 20.69
N ILE A 327 -14.48 -9.75 20.16
CA ILE A 327 -13.22 -9.88 20.91
C ILE A 327 -12.64 -8.51 21.29
N ASN A 328 -12.72 -7.52 20.40
CA ASN A 328 -12.26 -6.17 20.69
C ASN A 328 -13.09 -5.53 21.82
N GLU A 329 -14.40 -5.73 21.82
CA GLU A 329 -15.29 -5.27 22.90
C GLU A 329 -15.03 -6.03 24.22
N LEU A 330 -14.90 -7.34 24.15
CA LEU A 330 -14.64 -8.22 25.32
C LEU A 330 -13.36 -7.84 26.04
N LEU A 331 -12.33 -7.44 25.30
CA LEU A 331 -11.01 -7.08 25.85
C LEU A 331 -10.79 -5.56 25.93
N ALA A 332 -11.83 -4.75 25.92
CA ALA A 332 -11.69 -3.31 26.10
C ALA A 332 -11.32 -2.96 27.56
N GLY A 333 -10.45 -1.95 27.74
CA GLY A 333 -10.10 -1.40 29.05
C GLY A 333 -9.48 -2.40 30.03
N GLU A 334 -10.01 -2.48 31.25
CA GLU A 334 -9.48 -3.33 32.32
C GLU A 334 -9.63 -4.86 32.08
N ALA A 335 -10.48 -5.25 31.13
CA ALA A 335 -10.71 -6.66 30.81
C ALA A 335 -9.46 -7.32 30.23
N THR A 336 -8.63 -6.58 29.48
CA THR A 336 -7.33 -7.06 28.99
C THR A 336 -6.41 -7.52 30.13
N ALA A 337 -6.30 -6.73 31.18
CA ALA A 337 -5.45 -7.08 32.33
C ALA A 337 -5.97 -8.36 33.06
N LYS A 338 -7.29 -8.50 33.21
CA LYS A 338 -7.92 -9.69 33.78
C LYS A 338 -7.66 -10.93 32.94
N PHE A 339 -7.82 -10.81 31.61
CA PHE A 339 -7.55 -11.90 30.67
C PHE A 339 -6.08 -12.34 30.68
N ASN A 340 -5.15 -11.40 30.72
CA ASN A 340 -3.72 -11.69 30.76
C ASN A 340 -3.26 -12.33 32.06
N ALA A 341 -3.98 -12.09 33.17
CA ALA A 341 -3.72 -12.69 34.48
C ALA A 341 -4.22 -14.14 34.62
N LEU A 342 -4.98 -14.66 33.66
CA LEU A 342 -5.46 -16.04 33.68
C LEU A 342 -4.29 -17.04 33.53
N PRO A 343 -4.33 -18.16 34.30
CA PRO A 343 -3.16 -19.02 34.50
C PRO A 343 -2.74 -19.80 33.24
N ASP A 344 -3.68 -20.19 32.39
CA ASP A 344 -3.44 -21.04 31.25
C ASP A 344 -4.46 -20.81 30.13
N TRP A 345 -4.26 -21.51 29.00
CA TRP A 345 -5.15 -21.39 27.84
C TRP A 345 -6.56 -21.91 28.12
N ASN A 346 -6.74 -22.91 28.99
CA ASN A 346 -8.07 -23.44 29.30
C ASN A 346 -8.90 -22.38 30.04
N ALA A 347 -8.30 -21.71 31.04
CA ALA A 347 -8.95 -20.60 31.74
C ALA A 347 -9.28 -19.44 30.80
N LYS A 348 -8.38 -19.12 29.84
CA LYS A 348 -8.62 -18.12 28.80
C LYS A 348 -9.75 -18.52 27.87
N TYR A 349 -9.78 -19.77 27.44
CA TYR A 349 -10.84 -20.31 26.58
C TYR A 349 -12.23 -20.20 27.22
N GLU A 350 -12.36 -20.60 28.51
CA GLU A 350 -13.63 -20.48 29.25
C GLU A 350 -14.04 -19.00 29.43
N PHE A 351 -13.09 -18.10 29.66
CA PHE A 351 -13.36 -16.66 29.69
C PHE A 351 -13.94 -16.16 28.38
N ILE A 352 -13.32 -16.55 27.25
CA ILE A 352 -13.76 -16.19 25.90
C ILE A 352 -15.16 -16.74 25.64
N LYS A 353 -15.39 -18.01 25.96
CA LYS A 353 -16.68 -18.69 25.80
C LYS A 353 -17.82 -17.99 26.56
N ALA A 354 -17.53 -17.50 27.75
CA ALA A 354 -18.50 -16.78 28.55
C ALA A 354 -18.79 -15.35 28.04
N GLY A 355 -17.85 -14.76 27.33
CA GLY A 355 -17.91 -13.37 26.87
C GLY A 355 -18.40 -13.16 25.43
N LEU A 356 -18.34 -14.18 24.57
CA LEU A 356 -18.80 -14.10 23.20
C LEU A 356 -20.26 -14.52 23.04
N THR A 357 -20.91 -14.04 21.99
CA THR A 357 -22.22 -14.60 21.58
C THR A 357 -22.05 -16.05 21.12
N GLU A 358 -23.13 -16.85 21.18
CA GLU A 358 -23.12 -18.25 20.74
C GLU A 358 -22.66 -18.39 19.28
N GLU A 359 -23.05 -17.45 18.42
CA GLU A 359 -22.67 -17.43 17.02
C GLU A 359 -21.16 -17.20 16.84
N SER A 360 -20.61 -16.16 17.46
CA SER A 360 -19.18 -15.86 17.40
C SER A 360 -18.33 -16.93 18.09
N PHE A 361 -18.83 -17.53 19.18
CA PHE A 361 -18.13 -18.62 19.82
C PHE A 361 -18.06 -19.87 18.94
N LYS A 362 -19.11 -20.22 18.17
CA LYS A 362 -19.05 -21.32 17.22
C LYS A 362 -17.97 -21.11 16.16
N VAL A 363 -17.82 -19.87 15.65
CA VAL A 363 -16.75 -19.54 14.73
C VAL A 363 -15.38 -19.67 15.40
N PHE A 364 -15.24 -19.15 16.61
CA PHE A 364 -13.99 -19.28 17.39
C PHE A 364 -13.59 -20.73 17.65
N ASP A 365 -14.56 -21.59 18.03
CA ASP A 365 -14.32 -22.97 18.42
C ASP A 365 -13.83 -23.86 17.26
N ILE A 366 -14.25 -23.58 16.02
CA ILE A 366 -13.79 -24.31 14.84
C ILE A 366 -12.40 -23.91 14.35
N LEU A 367 -11.85 -22.79 14.86
CA LEU A 367 -10.53 -22.33 14.46
C LEU A 367 -9.43 -23.25 15.02
N PRO A 368 -8.34 -23.49 14.28
CA PRO A 368 -7.15 -24.12 14.83
C PRO A 368 -6.66 -23.38 16.08
N GLN A 369 -6.22 -24.13 17.11
CA GLN A 369 -5.82 -23.53 18.39
C GLN A 369 -4.76 -22.43 18.26
N GLY A 370 -3.80 -22.61 17.35
CA GLY A 370 -2.80 -21.57 17.09
C GLY A 370 -3.41 -20.27 16.60
N ILE A 371 -4.44 -20.34 15.75
CA ILE A 371 -5.18 -19.17 15.25
C ILE A 371 -6.03 -18.56 16.37
N GLN A 372 -6.71 -19.40 17.16
CA GLN A 372 -7.44 -18.92 18.34
C GLN A 372 -6.54 -18.07 19.25
N GLN A 373 -5.31 -18.53 19.50
CA GLN A 373 -4.33 -17.81 20.33
C GLN A 373 -3.88 -16.50 19.69
N GLN A 374 -3.69 -16.47 18.38
CA GLN A 374 -3.27 -15.28 17.65
C GLN A 374 -4.27 -14.11 17.75
N LEU A 375 -5.56 -14.39 17.90
CA LEU A 375 -6.58 -13.36 18.14
C LEU A 375 -6.38 -12.57 19.45
N PHE A 376 -5.55 -13.07 20.35
CA PHE A 376 -5.29 -12.48 21.67
C PHE A 376 -3.84 -12.03 21.87
N LEU A 377 -3.01 -12.09 20.82
CA LEU A 377 -1.66 -11.54 20.82
C LEU A 377 -1.67 -10.00 20.91
N GLU A 378 -0.58 -9.39 20.54
CA GLU A 378 -0.42 -7.94 20.55
C GLU A 378 -1.59 -7.20 19.91
N ARG A 379 -2.01 -6.14 20.57
CA ARG A 379 -3.04 -5.22 20.10
C ARG A 379 -2.38 -4.03 19.37
N ASP A 380 -3.10 -3.45 18.44
CA ASP A 380 -2.69 -2.18 17.87
C ASP A 380 -2.75 -1.05 18.92
N PRO A 381 -2.19 0.13 18.67
CA PRO A 381 -2.25 1.26 19.61
C PRO A 381 -3.68 1.68 19.99
N HIS A 382 -4.69 1.23 19.24
CA HIS A 382 -6.11 1.49 19.51
C HIS A 382 -6.79 0.36 20.28
N GLY A 383 -6.06 -0.71 20.63
CA GLY A 383 -6.57 -1.86 21.37
C GLY A 383 -7.26 -2.93 20.53
N ASN A 384 -7.19 -2.85 19.20
CA ASN A 384 -7.80 -3.83 18.29
C ASN A 384 -6.88 -5.02 17.99
N VAL A 385 -7.48 -6.14 17.59
CA VAL A 385 -6.74 -7.29 17.04
C VAL A 385 -5.87 -6.85 15.85
N GLN A 386 -4.58 -7.19 15.87
CA GLN A 386 -3.70 -6.97 14.73
C GLN A 386 -3.91 -8.08 13.69
N VAL A 387 -4.86 -7.87 12.78
CA VAL A 387 -5.26 -8.86 11.77
C VAL A 387 -4.10 -9.32 10.89
N SER A 388 -3.15 -8.44 10.61
CA SER A 388 -1.94 -8.76 9.83
C SER A 388 -1.05 -9.84 10.47
N LEU A 389 -1.14 -10.03 11.79
CA LEU A 389 -0.41 -11.07 12.50
C LEU A 389 -1.09 -12.45 12.42
N ILE A 390 -2.35 -12.51 11.98
CA ILE A 390 -3.05 -13.79 11.82
C ILE A 390 -2.44 -14.55 10.65
N GLU A 391 -1.99 -15.77 10.90
CA GLU A 391 -1.43 -16.68 9.90
C GLU A 391 -2.55 -17.30 9.04
N SER A 392 -3.20 -16.48 8.21
CA SER A 392 -4.34 -16.88 7.38
C SER A 392 -3.99 -18.04 6.42
N GLU A 393 -2.74 -18.13 5.98
CA GLU A 393 -2.22 -19.24 5.18
C GLU A 393 -2.24 -20.58 5.93
N LYS A 394 -1.98 -20.57 7.24
CA LYS A 394 -2.09 -21.74 8.10
C LYS A 394 -3.55 -22.05 8.43
N LEU A 395 -4.35 -21.02 8.72
CA LEU A 395 -5.77 -21.18 8.97
C LEU A 395 -6.43 -22.00 7.86
N PHE A 396 -6.34 -21.53 6.61
CA PHE A 396 -7.00 -22.21 5.51
C PHE A 396 -6.40 -23.58 5.21
N SER A 397 -5.08 -23.75 5.29
CA SER A 397 -4.45 -25.04 5.05
C SER A 397 -4.87 -26.11 6.07
N GLU A 398 -5.02 -25.77 7.33
CA GLU A 398 -5.46 -26.70 8.39
C GLU A 398 -6.95 -27.02 8.26
N MET A 399 -7.79 -26.02 7.94
CA MET A 399 -9.20 -26.25 7.65
C MET A 399 -9.40 -27.15 6.43
N VAL A 400 -8.66 -26.90 5.34
CA VAL A 400 -8.67 -27.74 4.13
C VAL A 400 -8.22 -29.16 4.45
N LYS A 401 -7.17 -29.34 5.24
CA LYS A 401 -6.69 -30.66 5.68
C LYS A 401 -7.78 -31.44 6.42
N THR A 402 -8.49 -30.76 7.31
CA THR A 402 -9.60 -31.34 8.07
C THR A 402 -10.75 -31.75 7.16
N GLU A 403 -11.11 -30.89 6.21
CA GLU A 403 -12.16 -31.17 5.24
C GLU A 403 -11.79 -32.34 4.31
N LEU A 404 -10.56 -32.37 3.80
CA LEU A 404 -10.07 -33.47 2.96
C LEU A 404 -10.02 -34.80 3.70
N ALA A 405 -9.81 -34.81 5.03
CA ALA A 405 -9.90 -36.04 5.83
C ALA A 405 -11.33 -36.61 5.78
N LYS A 406 -12.37 -35.76 5.97
CA LYS A 406 -13.78 -36.16 5.84
C LYS A 406 -14.10 -36.71 4.45
N ARG A 407 -13.63 -36.01 3.41
CA ARG A 407 -13.81 -36.42 2.00
C ARG A 407 -13.11 -37.75 1.70
N LYS A 408 -11.99 -38.02 2.36
CA LYS A 408 -11.27 -39.29 2.23
C LYS A 408 -12.04 -40.42 2.89
N GLU A 409 -12.61 -40.21 4.07
CA GLU A 409 -13.49 -41.17 4.75
C GLU A 409 -14.75 -41.44 3.92
N ALA A 410 -15.32 -40.42 3.29
CA ALA A 410 -16.44 -40.53 2.37
C ALA A 410 -16.08 -41.20 1.03
N GLY A 411 -14.79 -41.41 0.73
CA GLY A 411 -14.30 -42.03 -0.49
C GLY A 411 -14.26 -41.14 -1.74
N THR A 412 -14.52 -39.84 -1.59
CA THR A 412 -14.47 -38.87 -2.72
C THR A 412 -13.07 -38.40 -3.02
N TYR A 413 -12.21 -38.20 -2.00
CA TYR A 413 -10.83 -37.79 -2.14
C TYR A 413 -9.87 -38.97 -2.08
N LYS A 414 -9.10 -39.18 -3.15
CA LYS A 414 -8.12 -40.28 -3.27
C LYS A 414 -6.67 -39.81 -3.25
N GLY A 415 -6.44 -38.50 -3.29
CA GLY A 415 -5.12 -37.90 -3.34
C GLY A 415 -4.37 -37.92 -2.01
N LYS A 416 -3.21 -37.24 -2.01
CA LYS A 416 -2.40 -36.96 -0.83
C LYS A 416 -2.34 -35.45 -0.66
N PHE A 417 -2.48 -34.96 0.57
CA PHE A 417 -2.38 -33.54 0.90
C PHE A 417 -1.23 -33.29 1.87
N GLY A 418 -0.36 -32.37 1.52
CA GLY A 418 0.65 -31.79 2.40
C GLY A 418 0.77 -30.31 2.07
N ALA A 419 0.87 -29.46 3.09
CA ALA A 419 0.93 -28.02 2.92
C ALA A 419 2.31 -27.46 3.29
N GLN A 420 2.74 -26.44 2.57
CA GLN A 420 3.85 -25.53 2.90
C GLN A 420 3.29 -24.12 3.01
N HIS A 421 3.84 -23.32 3.93
CA HIS A 421 3.36 -21.99 4.23
C HIS A 421 4.43 -20.95 3.95
N HIS A 422 4.01 -19.86 3.32
CA HIS A 422 4.88 -18.74 3.00
C HIS A 422 4.18 -17.42 3.34
N PHE A 423 4.95 -16.44 3.79
CA PHE A 423 4.49 -15.07 3.91
C PHE A 423 5.47 -14.17 3.16
N PHE A 424 4.99 -13.50 2.13
CA PHE A 424 5.75 -12.49 1.40
C PHE A 424 5.31 -11.11 1.84
N GLY A 425 6.20 -10.41 2.50
CA GLY A 425 5.90 -9.19 3.22
C GLY A 425 6.99 -8.12 3.07
N TYR A 426 7.87 -8.02 4.05
CA TYR A 426 8.83 -6.92 4.15
C TYR A 426 9.88 -6.91 3.04
N GLU A 427 10.20 -8.04 2.42
CA GLU A 427 11.07 -8.15 1.24
C GLU A 427 10.57 -7.31 0.07
N GLY A 428 9.25 -7.26 -0.16
CA GLY A 428 8.65 -6.39 -1.17
C GLY A 428 8.64 -4.91 -0.76
N ARG A 429 8.51 -4.61 0.55
CA ARG A 429 8.51 -3.23 1.05
C ARG A 429 9.84 -2.52 0.91
N CYS A 430 10.94 -3.26 0.94
CA CYS A 430 12.30 -2.71 0.98
C CYS A 430 13.15 -3.17 -0.21
N ALA A 431 12.55 -3.78 -1.21
CA ALA A 431 13.24 -4.11 -2.46
C ALA A 431 13.77 -2.83 -3.14
N PHE A 432 14.83 -2.96 -3.91
CA PHE A 432 15.21 -1.89 -4.82
C PHE A 432 14.06 -1.62 -5.79
N PRO A 433 13.72 -0.35 -6.07
CA PRO A 433 12.60 -0.04 -6.96
C PRO A 433 12.81 -0.66 -8.35
N SER A 434 11.75 -1.17 -8.95
CA SER A 434 11.73 -1.50 -10.37
C SER A 434 12.06 -0.25 -11.21
N ASN A 435 12.38 -0.42 -12.48
CA ASN A 435 12.59 0.74 -13.34
C ASN A 435 11.36 1.65 -13.39
N PHE A 436 10.15 1.05 -13.39
CA PHE A 436 8.91 1.81 -13.34
C PHE A 436 8.81 2.65 -12.06
N ASP A 437 8.95 2.04 -10.87
CA ASP A 437 8.90 2.78 -9.61
C ASP A 437 10.06 3.78 -9.46
N ALA A 438 11.25 3.47 -9.98
CA ALA A 438 12.36 4.42 -9.99
C ALA A 438 12.03 5.69 -10.78
N ASP A 439 11.47 5.53 -11.98
CA ASP A 439 11.05 6.63 -12.85
C ASP A 439 9.84 7.39 -12.27
N TYR A 440 8.83 6.65 -11.82
CA TYR A 440 7.59 7.20 -11.28
C TYR A 440 7.82 8.00 -10.00
N CYS A 441 8.57 7.44 -9.04
CA CYS A 441 8.89 8.10 -7.77
C CYS A 441 9.75 9.35 -7.98
N TYR A 442 10.76 9.24 -8.85
CA TYR A 442 11.59 10.39 -9.19
C TYR A 442 10.73 11.51 -9.82
N SER A 443 9.81 11.13 -10.72
CA SER A 443 8.87 12.06 -11.34
C SER A 443 7.92 12.69 -10.33
N LEU A 444 7.40 11.93 -9.35
CA LEU A 444 6.56 12.47 -8.28
C LEU A 444 7.30 13.49 -7.41
N GLY A 445 8.56 13.22 -7.06
CA GLY A 445 9.39 14.16 -6.30
C GLY A 445 9.70 15.44 -7.06
N TYR A 446 10.11 15.31 -8.32
CA TYR A 446 10.37 16.44 -9.21
C TYR A 446 9.11 17.30 -9.39
N ASN A 447 7.99 16.66 -9.63
CA ASN A 447 6.68 17.30 -9.80
C ASN A 447 6.18 17.98 -8.51
N ALA A 448 6.45 17.40 -7.32
CA ALA A 448 6.13 18.02 -6.04
C ALA A 448 6.82 19.39 -5.89
N PHE A 449 8.08 19.49 -6.32
CA PHE A 449 8.77 20.78 -6.35
C PHE A 449 8.12 21.75 -7.34
N MET A 450 7.68 21.29 -8.51
CA MET A 450 6.97 22.14 -9.47
C MET A 450 5.69 22.74 -8.84
N LEU A 451 4.92 21.94 -8.10
CA LEU A 451 3.74 22.44 -7.36
C LEU A 451 4.12 23.52 -6.35
N ILE A 452 5.21 23.32 -5.61
CA ILE A 452 5.74 24.31 -4.66
C ILE A 452 6.13 25.61 -5.38
N GLN A 453 6.87 25.49 -6.48
CA GLN A 453 7.36 26.64 -7.25
C GLN A 453 6.22 27.51 -7.81
N TYR A 454 5.08 26.88 -8.15
CA TYR A 454 3.88 27.58 -8.61
C TYR A 454 2.92 28.00 -7.49
N GLY A 455 3.28 27.82 -6.22
CA GLY A 455 2.52 28.33 -5.07
C GLY A 455 1.34 27.45 -4.64
N TYR A 456 1.27 26.20 -5.09
CA TYR A 456 0.19 25.27 -4.69
C TYR A 456 0.40 24.73 -3.28
N THR A 457 -0.70 24.52 -2.55
CA THR A 457 -0.74 23.89 -1.22
C THR A 457 -1.99 23.06 -1.06
N GLY A 458 -1.91 21.93 -0.34
CA GLY A 458 -3.01 20.98 -0.18
C GLY A 458 -3.22 20.10 -1.41
N TYR A 459 -2.18 19.91 -2.21
CA TYR A 459 -2.20 19.08 -3.42
C TYR A 459 -1.42 17.79 -3.23
N LEU A 460 -1.87 16.73 -3.92
CA LEU A 460 -1.07 15.56 -4.23
C LEU A 460 -0.27 15.79 -5.51
N SER A 461 1.01 15.44 -5.49
CA SER A 461 1.81 15.28 -6.69
C SER A 461 1.21 14.17 -7.54
N LYS A 462 0.85 14.48 -8.77
CA LYS A 462 0.15 13.61 -9.71
C LYS A 462 1.01 13.42 -10.96
N VAL A 463 1.20 12.16 -11.35
CA VAL A 463 1.74 11.77 -12.66
C VAL A 463 0.78 10.74 -13.22
N SER A 464 0.20 11.02 -14.37
CA SER A 464 -0.81 10.18 -15.03
C SER A 464 -0.35 9.74 -16.41
N ASN A 465 -1.16 8.91 -17.09
CA ASN A 465 -0.83 8.26 -18.34
C ASN A 465 0.35 7.28 -18.21
N ILE A 466 0.48 6.68 -17.00
CA ILE A 466 1.65 5.88 -16.61
C ILE A 466 1.71 4.48 -17.26
N SER A 467 0.67 4.09 -17.98
CA SER A 467 0.69 2.90 -18.84
C SER A 467 1.48 3.11 -20.16
N LYS A 468 1.91 4.34 -20.43
CA LYS A 468 2.71 4.72 -21.60
C LYS A 468 4.19 4.89 -21.23
N PRO A 469 5.10 5.01 -22.19
CA PRO A 469 6.49 5.40 -21.91
C PRO A 469 6.58 6.71 -21.11
N ALA A 470 7.61 6.84 -20.26
CA ALA A 470 7.72 7.95 -19.31
C ALA A 470 7.71 9.36 -19.95
N ASP A 471 8.18 9.50 -21.19
CA ASP A 471 8.13 10.75 -21.92
C ASP A 471 6.72 11.21 -22.31
N GLU A 472 5.74 10.29 -22.35
CA GLU A 472 4.33 10.55 -22.57
C GLU A 472 3.53 10.77 -21.27
N TRP A 473 4.16 10.62 -20.10
CA TRP A 473 3.49 10.86 -18.82
C TRP A 473 3.11 12.32 -18.64
N VAL A 474 2.02 12.55 -17.92
CA VAL A 474 1.49 13.90 -17.66
C VAL A 474 1.66 14.24 -16.18
N ALA A 475 2.50 15.23 -15.92
CA ALA A 475 2.73 15.73 -14.56
C ALA A 475 1.73 16.85 -14.22
N GLY A 476 1.33 16.92 -12.94
CA GLY A 476 0.39 17.92 -12.47
C GLY A 476 0.09 17.77 -10.98
N GLY A 477 -1.06 18.29 -10.55
CA GLY A 477 -1.49 18.23 -9.17
C GLY A 477 -2.99 18.08 -9.03
N MET A 478 -3.39 17.37 -8.00
CA MET A 478 -4.79 17.20 -7.62
C MET A 478 -4.97 17.64 -6.17
N PRO A 479 -6.00 18.45 -5.84
CA PRO A 479 -6.33 18.76 -4.45
C PRO A 479 -6.59 17.49 -3.64
N ILE A 480 -5.94 17.35 -2.48
CA ILE A 480 -6.10 16.15 -1.63
C ILE A 480 -7.56 16.00 -1.20
N THR A 481 -8.26 17.10 -1.01
CA THR A 481 -9.68 17.11 -0.62
C THR A 481 -10.60 16.39 -1.61
N LYS A 482 -10.19 16.22 -2.87
CA LYS A 482 -10.94 15.43 -3.87
C LYS A 482 -11.09 13.96 -3.46
N MET A 483 -10.12 13.40 -2.72
CA MET A 483 -10.12 12.00 -2.30
C MET A 483 -10.83 11.76 -0.96
N LEU A 484 -11.29 12.80 -0.25
CA LEU A 484 -11.81 12.69 1.10
C LEU A 484 -13.29 12.29 1.13
N ASN A 485 -13.63 11.54 2.17
CA ASN A 485 -14.97 11.30 2.69
C ASN A 485 -14.94 11.33 4.22
N MET A 486 -16.11 11.26 4.85
CA MET A 486 -16.20 11.11 6.31
C MET A 486 -16.34 9.63 6.68
N GLU A 487 -15.56 9.18 7.65
CA GLU A 487 -15.69 7.86 8.25
C GLU A 487 -15.80 7.98 9.77
N ARG A 488 -16.59 7.09 10.36
CA ARG A 488 -16.68 7.00 11.82
C ARG A 488 -15.50 6.20 12.34
N ARG A 489 -14.57 6.89 13.04
CA ARG A 489 -13.39 6.30 13.67
C ARG A 489 -13.36 6.67 15.15
N ASN A 490 -13.20 5.70 16.02
CA ASN A 490 -13.17 5.90 17.50
C ASN A 490 -14.37 6.70 18.03
N GLY A 491 -15.55 6.49 17.45
CA GLY A 491 -16.78 7.18 17.88
C GLY A 491 -16.97 8.58 17.31
N GLU A 492 -16.02 9.12 16.54
CA GLU A 492 -16.06 10.44 15.91
C GLU A 492 -16.08 10.34 14.37
N ASP A 493 -16.76 11.27 13.71
CA ASP A 493 -16.68 11.41 12.26
C ASP A 493 -15.38 12.12 11.89
N LYS A 494 -14.49 11.46 11.16
CA LYS A 494 -13.20 12.01 10.73
C LYS A 494 -13.08 12.03 9.20
N PRO A 495 -12.45 13.06 8.61
CA PRO A 495 -12.13 13.05 7.19
C PRO A 495 -11.02 12.01 6.94
N VAL A 496 -11.19 11.22 5.90
CA VAL A 496 -10.20 10.20 5.48
C VAL A 496 -10.16 10.13 3.96
N ILE A 497 -9.02 9.77 3.42
CA ILE A 497 -8.92 9.40 2.00
C ILE A 497 -9.63 8.06 1.81
N ARG A 498 -10.56 8.03 0.86
CA ARG A 498 -11.29 6.82 0.50
C ARG A 498 -10.35 5.81 -0.15
N LYS A 499 -10.32 4.60 0.39
CA LYS A 499 -9.56 3.49 -0.18
C LYS A 499 -10.22 2.92 -1.42
N ALA A 500 -9.41 2.61 -2.42
CA ALA A 500 -9.86 1.85 -3.59
C ALA A 500 -9.85 0.35 -3.27
N LEU A 501 -10.96 -0.30 -3.51
CA LEU A 501 -11.09 -1.75 -3.42
C LEU A 501 -10.95 -2.37 -4.82
N VAL A 502 -10.72 -3.69 -4.88
CA VAL A 502 -10.77 -4.41 -6.15
C VAL A 502 -12.20 -4.32 -6.71
N GLU A 503 -12.32 -3.75 -7.91
CA GLU A 503 -13.61 -3.65 -8.62
C GLU A 503 -13.94 -4.99 -9.26
N LEU A 504 -15.02 -5.65 -8.77
CA LEU A 504 -15.43 -6.98 -9.24
C LEU A 504 -16.03 -6.95 -10.66
N ASP A 505 -16.42 -5.81 -11.15
CA ASP A 505 -16.83 -5.57 -12.55
C ASP A 505 -15.70 -4.96 -13.41
N GLY A 506 -14.55 -4.63 -12.78
CA GLY A 506 -13.36 -4.13 -13.46
C GLY A 506 -12.68 -5.17 -14.35
N LYS A 507 -12.02 -4.70 -15.40
CA LYS A 507 -11.32 -5.57 -16.38
C LYS A 507 -10.32 -6.54 -15.75
N PRO A 508 -9.46 -6.14 -14.78
CA PRO A 508 -8.50 -7.06 -14.17
C PRO A 508 -9.18 -8.23 -13.47
N PHE A 509 -10.20 -7.96 -12.64
CA PHE A 509 -10.93 -9.03 -11.95
C PHE A 509 -11.72 -9.91 -12.93
N LYS A 510 -12.35 -9.34 -13.95
CA LYS A 510 -13.08 -10.10 -14.98
C LYS A 510 -12.15 -11.02 -15.77
N TYR A 511 -10.91 -10.60 -16.06
CA TYR A 511 -9.93 -11.47 -16.67
C TYR A 511 -9.55 -12.64 -15.75
N PHE A 512 -9.30 -12.36 -14.46
CA PHE A 512 -9.06 -13.39 -13.46
C PHE A 512 -10.25 -14.35 -13.34
N GLU A 513 -11.47 -13.83 -13.19
CA GLU A 513 -12.71 -14.62 -13.06
C GLU A 513 -12.93 -15.58 -14.26
N ALA A 514 -12.65 -15.11 -15.47
CA ALA A 514 -12.80 -15.91 -16.69
C ALA A 514 -11.80 -17.06 -16.82
N ASN A 515 -10.65 -16.98 -16.13
CA ASN A 515 -9.57 -17.96 -16.26
C ASN A 515 -9.40 -18.88 -15.04
N ARG A 516 -9.80 -18.44 -13.85
CA ARG A 516 -9.48 -19.11 -12.59
C ARG A 516 -9.99 -20.55 -12.47
N GLU A 517 -11.14 -20.88 -13.09
CA GLU A 517 -11.67 -22.25 -13.05
C GLU A 517 -10.75 -23.24 -13.78
N LYS A 518 -10.13 -22.78 -14.87
CA LYS A 518 -9.09 -23.55 -15.56
C LYS A 518 -7.83 -23.65 -14.70
N TRP A 519 -7.36 -22.55 -14.13
CA TRP A 519 -6.18 -22.53 -13.28
C TRP A 519 -6.34 -23.42 -12.05
N ALA A 520 -7.55 -23.48 -11.47
CA ALA A 520 -7.86 -24.28 -10.29
C ALA A 520 -7.59 -25.80 -10.50
N VAL A 521 -7.75 -26.29 -11.71
CA VAL A 521 -7.62 -27.73 -12.00
C VAL A 521 -6.42 -28.10 -12.88
N GLU A 522 -5.95 -27.17 -13.70
CA GLU A 522 -4.80 -27.36 -14.57
C GLU A 522 -3.53 -26.70 -14.01
N THR A 523 -2.37 -27.12 -14.48
CA THR A 523 -1.10 -26.45 -14.16
C THR A 523 -0.84 -25.39 -15.22
N CYS A 524 -1.32 -24.17 -14.96
CA CYS A 524 -1.23 -23.03 -15.88
C CYS A 524 -0.12 -22.03 -15.46
N PHE A 525 0.75 -22.39 -14.56
CA PHE A 525 1.76 -21.54 -13.95
C PHE A 525 2.58 -20.72 -14.95
N THR A 526 2.77 -19.45 -14.64
CA THR A 526 3.67 -18.54 -15.35
C THR A 526 4.82 -18.16 -14.44
N TYR A 527 6.01 -18.06 -14.99
CA TYR A 527 7.25 -17.78 -14.25
C TYR A 527 7.83 -16.44 -14.68
N PRO A 528 7.48 -15.32 -14.01
CA PRO A 528 7.90 -13.98 -14.43
C PRO A 528 9.42 -13.80 -14.43
N GLY A 529 10.12 -14.53 -13.56
CA GLY A 529 11.56 -14.36 -13.35
C GLY A 529 11.90 -13.16 -12.49
N ALA A 530 13.19 -12.86 -12.38
CA ALA A 530 13.70 -11.81 -11.51
C ALA A 530 13.33 -10.40 -12.02
N ILE A 531 13.05 -9.49 -11.11
CA ILE A 531 12.97 -8.06 -11.41
C ILE A 531 14.32 -7.62 -11.97
N GLN A 532 14.31 -7.17 -13.22
CA GLN A 532 15.51 -6.68 -13.89
C GLN A 532 15.57 -5.16 -13.83
N TYR A 533 16.74 -4.66 -13.47
CA TYR A 533 17.01 -3.23 -13.50
C TYR A 533 17.48 -2.77 -14.87
N TYR A 534 18.33 -3.59 -15.51
CA TYR A 534 18.75 -3.41 -16.88
C TYR A 534 18.14 -4.51 -17.75
N GLY A 535 17.45 -4.12 -18.79
CA GLY A 535 16.83 -5.05 -19.72
C GLY A 535 16.09 -4.31 -20.84
N PRO A 536 15.46 -5.02 -21.76
CA PRO A 536 14.64 -4.40 -22.79
C PRO A 536 13.52 -3.58 -22.18
N ALA A 537 13.36 -2.33 -22.63
CA ALA A 537 12.38 -1.40 -22.07
C ALA A 537 10.92 -1.90 -22.18
N ASP A 538 10.62 -2.64 -23.23
CA ASP A 538 9.32 -3.29 -23.45
C ASP A 538 9.01 -4.44 -22.46
N VAL A 539 9.99 -4.85 -21.67
CA VAL A 539 9.84 -5.90 -20.64
C VAL A 539 10.04 -5.34 -19.23
N CYS A 540 11.02 -4.46 -19.04
CA CYS A 540 11.43 -3.97 -17.71
C CYS A 540 10.71 -2.67 -17.30
N ASP A 541 10.26 -1.87 -18.26
CA ASP A 541 9.67 -0.55 -18.00
C ASP A 541 8.13 -0.55 -18.09
N LEU A 542 7.51 -1.73 -18.19
CA LEU A 542 6.05 -1.84 -18.20
C LEU A 542 5.45 -1.53 -16.82
N THR A 543 4.26 -0.99 -16.85
CA THR A 543 3.44 -0.80 -15.63
C THR A 543 2.81 -2.11 -15.17
N THR A 544 2.04 -2.06 -14.06
CA THR A 544 1.31 -3.23 -13.55
C THR A 544 0.33 -3.79 -14.57
N ARG A 545 0.12 -5.11 -14.54
CA ARG A 545 -0.83 -5.77 -15.43
C ARG A 545 -2.26 -5.32 -15.21
N THR A 546 -2.64 -5.06 -13.95
CA THR A 546 -3.95 -4.49 -13.62
C THR A 546 -4.14 -3.15 -14.32
N LEU A 547 -3.17 -2.24 -14.23
CA LEU A 547 -3.22 -0.96 -14.92
C LEU A 547 -3.23 -1.13 -16.44
N ALA A 548 -2.42 -2.03 -16.98
CA ALA A 548 -2.43 -2.33 -18.41
C ALA A 548 -3.81 -2.86 -18.87
N LEU A 549 -4.45 -3.73 -18.08
CA LEU A 549 -5.78 -4.25 -18.38
C LEU A 549 -6.89 -3.19 -18.21
N GLU A 550 -6.74 -2.28 -17.26
CA GLU A 550 -7.67 -1.16 -17.06
C GLU A 550 -7.63 -0.16 -18.22
N LYS A 551 -6.45 0.07 -18.77
CA LYS A 551 -6.23 1.09 -19.81
C LYS A 551 -6.32 0.54 -21.24
N GLY A 552 -6.24 -0.79 -21.39
CA GLY A 552 -6.27 -1.52 -22.69
C GLY A 552 -7.63 -1.73 -23.33
#